data_89f027190ce9b88902f15ee8f46d8428
#
_entry.id   89f027190ce9b88902f15ee8f46d8428
#
_cell.length_a   1.000
_cell.length_b   1.000
_cell.length_c   1.000
_cell.angle_alpha   90.00
_cell.angle_beta   90.00
_cell.angle_gamma   90.00
#
_symmetry.space_group_name_H-M   'P 1'
#
loop_
_entity.id
_entity.type
_entity.pdbx_description
1 polymer ?
#
loop_
_entity_poly.entity_id
_entity_poly.type
_entity_poly.pdbx_seq_one_letter_code
_entity_poly.pdbx_strand_id
1 'polypeptide(L)'
;YLGADLIAAELNPEAPEEVAIEAGREFLRRLERHLGGDESFIVETTLSGKSFRHSLTRASENGFSTIVHFIFNDGPDMSVARVLERVRRGGHHVPEVDVRRRYARSLANFWKIYRPLADQWLLTYNGEYGSTPVARGTPSTETVYDTPARTRIFELSRSTDCDLVY
;
A
#
# COMPACT_ATOMS: atom_id res chain seq x y z
N TYR A 1 7.14 10.01 -9.24
CA TYR A 1 6.65 8.71 -8.78
C TYR A 1 7.79 7.94 -8.11
N LEU A 2 7.54 7.35 -6.94
CA LEU A 2 8.52 6.64 -6.14
C LEU A 2 8.00 5.26 -5.75
N GLY A 3 8.64 4.19 -6.22
CA GLY A 3 8.32 2.80 -5.91
C GLY A 3 9.60 1.97 -5.77
N ALA A 4 9.69 1.10 -4.76
CA ALA A 4 10.88 0.28 -4.53
C ALA A 4 11.13 -0.72 -5.68
N ASP A 5 10.06 -1.25 -6.28
CA ASP A 5 10.16 -2.19 -7.41
C ASP A 5 10.75 -1.51 -8.67
N LEU A 6 10.39 -0.23 -8.92
CA LEU A 6 10.98 0.53 -10.03
C LEU A 6 12.46 0.82 -9.78
N ILE A 7 12.83 1.17 -8.55
CA ILE A 7 14.23 1.40 -8.19
C ILE A 7 15.03 0.11 -8.33
N ALA A 8 14.48 -1.04 -7.94
CA ALA A 8 15.14 -2.33 -8.14
C ALA A 8 15.39 -2.62 -9.63
N ALA A 9 14.41 -2.35 -10.50
CA ALA A 9 14.55 -2.48 -11.94
C ALA A 9 15.55 -1.46 -12.55
N GLU A 10 15.69 -0.27 -11.98
CA GLU A 10 16.75 0.70 -12.36
C GLU A 10 18.15 0.21 -11.98
N LEU A 11 18.29 -0.40 -10.79
CA LEU A 11 19.59 -0.86 -10.27
C LEU A 11 20.07 -2.14 -10.96
N ASN A 12 19.17 -3.10 -11.18
CA ASN A 12 19.46 -4.36 -11.86
C ASN A 12 18.25 -4.79 -12.72
N PRO A 13 18.19 -4.40 -14.00
CA PRO A 13 17.07 -4.74 -14.88
C PRO A 13 16.91 -6.25 -15.12
N GLU A 14 18.00 -7.03 -15.05
CA GLU A 14 18.01 -8.46 -15.35
C GLU A 14 17.56 -9.31 -14.15
N ALA A 15 17.85 -8.86 -12.91
CA ALA A 15 17.52 -9.56 -11.67
C ALA A 15 17.19 -8.57 -10.54
N PRO A 16 16.04 -7.86 -10.60
CA PRO A 16 15.66 -6.84 -9.62
C PRO A 16 15.56 -7.36 -8.18
N GLU A 17 15.23 -8.64 -8.01
CA GLU A 17 15.12 -9.30 -6.71
C GLU A 17 16.44 -9.37 -5.94
N GLU A 18 17.56 -9.45 -6.63
CA GLU A 18 18.90 -9.52 -6.01
C GLU A 18 19.28 -8.21 -5.31
N VAL A 19 18.72 -7.09 -5.76
CA VAL A 19 19.01 -5.74 -5.24
C VAL A 19 17.88 -5.17 -4.38
N ALA A 20 16.93 -6.00 -3.93
CA ALA A 20 15.75 -5.54 -3.18
C ALA A 20 16.10 -4.75 -1.92
N ILE A 21 17.16 -5.12 -1.19
CA ILE A 21 17.61 -4.41 0.03
C ILE A 21 18.21 -3.05 -0.35
N GLU A 22 19.02 -2.99 -1.41
CA GLU A 22 19.60 -1.76 -1.91
C GLU A 22 18.54 -0.80 -2.44
N ALA A 23 17.61 -1.32 -3.21
CA ALA A 23 16.44 -0.57 -3.70
C ALA A 23 15.60 0.01 -2.54
N GLY A 24 15.41 -0.76 -1.47
CA GLY A 24 14.72 -0.28 -0.27
C GLY A 24 15.47 0.87 0.42
N ARG A 25 16.81 0.83 0.49
CA ARG A 25 17.62 1.93 1.04
C ARG A 25 17.57 3.17 0.14
N GLU A 26 17.65 2.98 -1.17
CA GLU A 26 17.57 4.06 -2.14
C GLU A 26 16.16 4.70 -2.15
N PHE A 27 15.11 3.88 -2.03
CA PHE A 27 13.73 4.36 -1.86
C PHE A 27 13.64 5.31 -0.66
N LEU A 28 14.15 4.93 0.50
CA LEU A 28 14.12 5.80 1.68
C LEU A 28 14.91 7.10 1.47
N ARG A 29 16.06 7.04 0.81
CA ARG A 29 16.89 8.21 0.51
C ARG A 29 16.18 9.17 -0.46
N ARG A 30 15.53 8.65 -1.51
CA ARG A 30 14.73 9.45 -2.45
C ARG A 30 13.50 10.04 -1.77
N LEU A 31 12.82 9.27 -0.92
CA LEU A 31 11.69 9.74 -0.14
C LEU A 31 12.07 10.92 0.77
N GLU A 32 13.17 10.82 1.50
CA GLU A 32 13.69 11.92 2.32
C GLU A 32 13.97 13.19 1.50
N ARG A 33 14.53 13.05 0.31
CA ARG A 33 14.79 14.16 -0.61
C ARG A 33 13.48 14.83 -1.06
N HIS A 34 12.47 14.04 -1.43
CA HIS A 34 11.15 14.57 -1.81
C HIS A 34 10.45 15.27 -0.65
N LEU A 35 10.55 14.71 0.55
CA LEU A 35 9.97 15.31 1.75
C LEU A 35 10.64 16.64 2.13
N GLY A 36 11.89 16.86 1.76
CA GLY A 36 12.60 18.12 1.96
C GLY A 36 12.40 19.16 0.85
N GLY A 37 11.69 18.81 -0.23
CA GLY A 37 11.34 19.71 -1.33
C GLY A 37 9.93 20.26 -1.21
N ASP A 38 9.47 20.90 -2.29
CA ASP A 38 8.13 21.51 -2.41
C ASP A 38 7.29 20.92 -3.55
N GLU A 39 7.85 19.96 -4.31
CA GLU A 39 7.16 19.33 -5.43
C GLU A 39 6.24 18.19 -4.97
N SER A 40 5.04 18.13 -5.54
CA SER A 40 4.13 17.00 -5.33
C SER A 40 4.71 15.70 -5.88
N PHE A 41 4.57 14.61 -5.15
CA PHE A 41 5.05 13.29 -5.57
C PHE A 41 4.09 12.16 -5.16
N ILE A 42 4.22 11.03 -5.83
CA ILE A 42 3.43 9.82 -5.56
C ILE A 42 4.38 8.73 -5.03
N VAL A 43 3.96 8.06 -3.97
CA VAL A 43 4.68 6.93 -3.38
C VAL A 43 3.84 5.67 -3.49
N GLU A 44 4.42 4.61 -4.06
CA GLU A 44 3.83 3.29 -4.02
C GLU A 44 4.39 2.47 -2.85
N THR A 45 3.50 1.94 -2.02
CA THR A 45 3.86 1.10 -0.88
C THR A 45 2.75 0.11 -0.57
N THR A 46 3.09 -1.05 -0.02
CA THR A 46 2.11 -2.05 0.41
C THR A 46 1.38 -1.66 1.70
N LEU A 47 1.82 -0.64 2.42
CA LEU A 47 1.35 -0.27 3.77
C LEU A 47 1.40 -1.41 4.80
N SER A 48 2.06 -2.53 4.50
CA SER A 48 2.18 -3.67 5.41
C SER A 48 3.14 -3.44 6.58
N GLY A 49 4.05 -2.48 6.46
CA GLY A 49 4.91 -1.98 7.54
C GLY A 49 4.26 -0.81 8.28
N LYS A 50 4.64 -0.62 9.54
CA LYS A 50 4.16 0.52 10.36
C LYS A 50 5.08 1.74 10.29
N SER A 51 6.32 1.56 9.81
CA SER A 51 7.33 2.63 9.78
C SER A 51 6.97 3.79 8.86
N PHE A 52 6.25 3.52 7.76
CA PHE A 52 5.85 4.55 6.80
C PHE A 52 4.96 5.66 7.41
N ARG A 53 4.34 5.41 8.59
CA ARG A 53 3.63 6.45 9.35
C ARG A 53 4.50 7.68 9.64
N HIS A 54 5.79 7.48 9.92
CA HIS A 54 6.72 8.58 10.20
C HIS A 54 6.93 9.47 8.97
N SER A 55 7.01 8.87 7.79
CA SER A 55 7.11 9.63 6.54
C SER A 55 5.82 10.41 6.24
N LEU A 56 4.66 9.82 6.53
CA LEU A 56 3.37 10.51 6.36
C LEU A 56 3.22 11.69 7.35
N THR A 57 3.61 11.50 8.61
CA THR A 57 3.61 12.57 9.60
C THR A 57 4.56 13.71 9.19
N ARG A 58 5.78 13.38 8.76
CA ARG A 58 6.74 14.39 8.28
C ARG A 58 6.27 15.11 7.02
N ALA A 59 5.56 14.44 6.11
CA ALA A 59 4.96 15.10 4.96
C ALA A 59 4.01 16.21 5.42
N SER A 60 3.11 15.90 6.36
CA SER A 60 2.20 16.89 6.95
C SER A 60 2.95 18.02 7.67
N GLU A 61 3.98 17.72 8.46
CA GLU A 61 4.82 18.72 9.15
C GLU A 61 5.56 19.64 8.17
N ASN A 62 5.92 19.14 6.99
CA ASN A 62 6.56 19.89 5.92
C ASN A 62 5.55 20.59 4.97
N GLY A 63 4.25 20.61 5.31
CA GLY A 63 3.22 21.36 4.60
C GLY A 63 2.61 20.64 3.38
N PHE A 64 2.92 19.35 3.19
CA PHE A 64 2.24 18.55 2.15
C PHE A 64 0.81 18.22 2.58
N SER A 65 -0.13 18.33 1.63
CA SER A 65 -1.44 17.70 1.75
C SER A 65 -1.33 16.23 1.34
N THR A 66 -1.70 15.32 2.24
CA THR A 66 -1.47 13.89 2.10
C THR A 66 -2.74 13.15 1.69
N ILE A 67 -2.64 12.28 0.68
CA ILE A 67 -3.74 11.43 0.23
C ILE A 67 -3.29 9.98 0.28
N VAL A 68 -3.98 9.13 1.05
CA VAL A 68 -3.76 7.69 1.05
C VAL A 68 -4.80 7.00 0.19
N HIS A 69 -4.39 6.48 -0.97
CA HIS A 69 -5.24 5.68 -1.84
C HIS A 69 -4.99 4.19 -1.57
N PHE A 70 -5.93 3.53 -0.91
CA PHE A 70 -5.86 2.11 -0.61
C PHE A 70 -6.67 1.30 -1.62
N ILE A 71 -5.98 0.38 -2.31
CA ILE A 71 -6.58 -0.51 -3.31
C ILE A 71 -6.61 -1.92 -2.72
N PHE A 72 -7.79 -2.52 -2.64
CA PHE A 72 -7.98 -3.86 -2.11
C PHE A 72 -8.67 -4.80 -3.10
N ASN A 73 -8.61 -6.09 -2.83
CA ASN A 73 -9.26 -7.15 -3.60
C ASN A 73 -9.98 -8.14 -2.66
N ASP A 74 -10.54 -9.21 -3.21
CA ASP A 74 -11.37 -10.18 -2.48
C ASP A 74 -10.65 -11.00 -1.42
N GLY A 75 -9.33 -10.96 -1.37
CA GLY A 75 -8.61 -11.69 -0.35
C GLY A 75 -7.18 -12.05 -0.74
N PRO A 76 -6.47 -12.71 0.17
CA PRO A 76 -5.08 -13.09 -0.05
C PRO A 76 -4.90 -14.06 -1.22
N ASP A 77 -5.89 -14.93 -1.49
CA ASP A 77 -5.82 -15.87 -2.62
C ASP A 77 -5.80 -15.15 -3.97
N MET A 78 -6.63 -14.13 -4.14
CA MET A 78 -6.59 -13.28 -5.33
C MET A 78 -5.25 -12.53 -5.45
N SER A 79 -4.70 -12.05 -4.34
CA SER A 79 -3.38 -11.41 -4.33
C SER A 79 -2.28 -12.37 -4.76
N VAL A 80 -2.31 -13.63 -4.28
CA VAL A 80 -1.38 -14.70 -4.70
C VAL A 80 -1.53 -14.99 -6.19
N ALA A 81 -2.77 -15.18 -6.68
CA ALA A 81 -3.02 -15.45 -8.11
C ALA A 81 -2.49 -14.32 -9.01
N ARG A 82 -2.64 -13.04 -8.59
CA ARG A 82 -2.10 -11.88 -9.33
C ARG A 82 -0.58 -11.85 -9.34
N VAL A 83 0.08 -12.21 -8.23
CA VAL A 83 1.54 -12.34 -8.19
C VAL A 83 2.01 -13.42 -9.15
N LEU A 84 1.36 -14.59 -9.16
CA LEU A 84 1.70 -15.68 -10.09
C LEU A 84 1.52 -15.26 -11.55
N GLU A 85 0.45 -14.55 -11.88
CA GLU A 85 0.22 -14.04 -13.23
C GLU A 85 1.26 -12.97 -13.62
N ARG A 86 1.63 -12.10 -12.70
CA ARG A 86 2.71 -11.12 -12.91
C ARG A 86 4.05 -11.81 -13.19
N VAL A 87 4.38 -12.88 -12.44
CA VAL A 87 5.60 -13.67 -12.67
C VAL A 87 5.60 -14.33 -14.05
N ARG A 88 4.46 -14.89 -14.51
CA ARG A 88 4.34 -15.45 -15.87
C ARG A 88 4.61 -14.41 -16.97
N ARG A 89 4.38 -13.13 -16.67
CA ARG A 89 4.64 -11.99 -17.58
C ARG A 89 6.03 -11.38 -17.39
N GLY A 90 6.95 -12.04 -16.67
CA GLY A 90 8.32 -11.57 -16.46
C GLY A 90 8.53 -10.68 -15.23
N GLY A 91 7.52 -10.55 -14.34
CA GLY A 91 7.69 -9.85 -13.08
C GLY A 91 8.36 -10.69 -12.01
N HIS A 92 8.88 -10.05 -10.96
CA HIS A 92 9.56 -10.74 -9.88
C HIS A 92 8.61 -11.57 -9.00
N HIS A 93 9.13 -12.66 -8.47
CA HIS A 93 8.41 -13.56 -7.56
C HIS A 93 8.39 -12.98 -6.13
N VAL A 94 7.24 -13.15 -5.46
CA VAL A 94 7.09 -12.90 -4.02
C VAL A 94 6.55 -14.18 -3.39
N PRO A 95 7.19 -14.73 -2.33
CA PRO A 95 6.70 -15.93 -1.65
C PRO A 95 5.25 -15.77 -1.18
N GLU A 96 4.44 -16.81 -1.35
CA GLU A 96 3.01 -16.79 -1.01
C GLU A 96 2.76 -16.39 0.45
N VAL A 97 3.57 -16.92 1.38
CA VAL A 97 3.49 -16.58 2.81
C VAL A 97 3.65 -15.07 3.04
N ASP A 98 4.51 -14.41 2.28
CA ASP A 98 4.73 -12.97 2.38
C ASP A 98 3.57 -12.17 1.76
N VAL A 99 3.00 -12.64 0.65
CA VAL A 99 1.82 -12.03 0.03
C VAL A 99 0.65 -12.04 1.02
N ARG A 100 0.36 -13.21 1.62
CA ARG A 100 -0.72 -13.37 2.60
C ARG A 100 -0.50 -12.50 3.85
N ARG A 101 0.70 -12.53 4.39
CA ARG A 101 1.08 -11.71 5.54
C ARG A 101 0.97 -10.22 5.26
N ARG A 102 1.43 -9.76 4.08
CA ARG A 102 1.33 -8.35 3.68
C ARG A 102 -0.11 -7.93 3.46
N TYR A 103 -0.95 -8.78 2.86
CA TYR A 103 -2.38 -8.52 2.68
C TYR A 103 -3.06 -8.23 4.02
N ALA A 104 -2.95 -9.13 4.99
CA ALA A 104 -3.53 -8.97 6.31
C ALA A 104 -3.05 -7.69 7.03
N ARG A 105 -1.73 -7.46 7.03
CA ARG A 105 -1.13 -6.29 7.67
C ARG A 105 -1.52 -4.97 7.01
N SER A 106 -1.57 -4.91 5.69
CA SER A 106 -1.93 -3.69 4.97
C SER A 106 -3.37 -3.26 5.26
N LEU A 107 -4.31 -4.20 5.32
CA LEU A 107 -5.69 -3.95 5.72
C LEU A 107 -5.78 -3.36 7.13
N ALA A 108 -5.19 -4.03 8.11
CA ALA A 108 -5.22 -3.57 9.50
C ALA A 108 -4.54 -2.20 9.66
N ASN A 109 -3.38 -2.00 9.01
CA ASN A 109 -2.63 -0.75 9.09
C ASN A 109 -3.37 0.40 8.37
N PHE A 110 -4.04 0.15 7.25
CA PHE A 110 -4.85 1.17 6.60
C PHE A 110 -5.89 1.73 7.56
N TRP A 111 -6.70 0.88 8.19
CA TRP A 111 -7.76 1.31 9.10
C TRP A 111 -7.24 1.97 10.39
N LYS A 112 -6.20 1.40 10.98
CA LYS A 112 -5.73 1.79 12.32
C LYS A 112 -4.71 2.91 12.32
N ILE A 113 -3.91 3.01 11.25
CA ILE A 113 -2.74 3.88 11.21
C ILE A 113 -2.85 4.91 10.08
N TYR A 114 -2.98 4.47 8.84
CA TYR A 114 -2.78 5.35 7.69
C TYR A 114 -3.99 6.22 7.37
N ARG A 115 -5.20 5.65 7.45
CA ARG A 115 -6.45 6.38 7.26
C ARG A 115 -6.62 7.56 8.23
N PRO A 116 -6.38 7.41 9.55
CA PRO A 116 -6.51 8.54 10.48
C PRO A 116 -5.36 9.56 10.40
N LEU A 117 -4.21 9.23 9.80
CA LEU A 117 -3.08 10.13 9.65
C LEU A 117 -3.12 10.96 8.35
N ALA A 118 -3.80 10.48 7.32
CA ALA A 118 -3.89 11.18 6.05
C ALA A 118 -4.92 12.31 6.10
N ASP A 119 -4.66 13.43 5.40
CA ASP A 119 -5.64 14.52 5.25
C ASP A 119 -6.86 14.03 4.46
N GLN A 120 -6.62 13.18 3.46
CA GLN A 120 -7.67 12.53 2.68
C GLN A 120 -7.31 11.06 2.45
N TRP A 121 -8.32 10.24 2.27
CA TRP A 121 -8.14 8.84 1.89
C TRP A 121 -9.18 8.40 0.86
N LEU A 122 -8.77 7.49 0.00
CA LEU A 122 -9.62 6.81 -0.97
C LEU A 122 -9.51 5.31 -0.78
N LEU A 123 -10.64 4.63 -0.96
CA LEU A 123 -10.76 3.19 -0.91
C LEU A 123 -11.31 2.70 -2.24
N THR A 124 -10.57 1.84 -2.92
CA THR A 124 -10.93 1.28 -4.23
C THR A 124 -10.90 -0.24 -4.18
N TYR A 125 -11.98 -0.86 -4.60
CA TYR A 125 -12.02 -2.30 -4.86
C TYR A 125 -11.45 -2.58 -6.25
N ASN A 126 -10.51 -3.49 -6.33
CA ASN A 126 -9.93 -3.97 -7.58
C ASN A 126 -10.29 -5.45 -7.75
N GLY A 127 -11.42 -5.70 -8.40
CA GLY A 127 -11.96 -7.03 -8.66
C GLY A 127 -11.50 -7.64 -9.97
N GLU A 128 -12.21 -8.68 -10.40
CA GLU A 128 -11.94 -9.39 -11.65
C GLU A 128 -12.24 -8.51 -12.88
N TYR A 129 -13.27 -7.69 -12.80
CA TYR A 129 -13.77 -6.86 -13.92
C TYR A 129 -13.28 -5.41 -13.87
N GLY A 130 -12.28 -5.12 -13.07
CA GLY A 130 -11.68 -3.80 -12.97
C GLY A 130 -11.78 -3.16 -11.59
N SER A 131 -11.53 -1.85 -11.53
CA SER A 131 -11.46 -1.10 -10.30
C SER A 131 -12.69 -0.20 -10.12
N THR A 132 -13.31 -0.25 -8.93
CA THR A 132 -14.46 0.57 -8.58
C THR A 132 -14.21 1.35 -7.29
N PRO A 133 -14.58 2.65 -7.21
CA PRO A 133 -14.48 3.41 -5.98
C PRO A 133 -15.49 2.89 -4.95
N VAL A 134 -15.04 2.72 -3.70
CA VAL A 134 -15.85 2.19 -2.59
C VAL A 134 -16.19 3.28 -1.59
N ALA A 135 -15.21 4.04 -1.18
CA ALA A 135 -15.40 5.16 -0.25
C ALA A 135 -14.25 6.16 -0.34
N ARG A 136 -14.49 7.35 0.16
CA ARG A 136 -13.45 8.36 0.41
C ARG A 136 -13.77 9.16 1.66
N GLY A 137 -12.80 9.86 2.19
CA GLY A 137 -13.05 10.73 3.35
C GLY A 137 -11.81 11.45 3.85
N THR A 138 -11.98 12.02 5.00
CA THR A 138 -10.95 12.63 5.85
C THR A 138 -10.89 11.85 7.17
N PRO A 139 -10.05 12.20 8.14
CA PRO A 139 -10.09 11.59 9.47
C PRO A 139 -11.47 11.65 10.15
N SER A 140 -12.28 12.67 9.86
CA SER A 140 -13.57 12.95 10.53
C SER A 140 -14.81 12.71 9.64
N THR A 141 -14.65 12.49 8.34
CA THR A 141 -15.76 12.34 7.38
C THR A 141 -15.59 11.11 6.51
N GLU A 142 -16.71 10.52 6.06
CA GLU A 142 -16.72 9.42 5.11
C GLU A 142 -17.89 9.57 4.14
N THR A 143 -17.60 9.38 2.85
CA THR A 143 -18.63 9.22 1.80
C THR A 143 -18.49 7.82 1.23
N VAL A 144 -19.53 7.01 1.31
CA VAL A 144 -19.55 5.62 0.84
C VAL A 144 -20.32 5.54 -0.48
N TYR A 145 -19.70 4.92 -1.49
CA TYR A 145 -20.26 4.67 -2.82
C TYR A 145 -20.76 3.22 -2.96
N ASP A 146 -20.09 2.27 -2.27
CA ASP A 146 -20.42 0.85 -2.27
C ASP A 146 -20.40 0.34 -0.82
N THR A 147 -21.59 0.27 -0.23
CA THR A 147 -21.75 -0.17 1.17
C THR A 147 -21.38 -1.63 1.39
N PRO A 148 -21.78 -2.62 0.54
CA PRO A 148 -21.34 -4.00 0.68
C PRO A 148 -19.81 -4.16 0.66
N ALA A 149 -19.13 -3.56 -0.32
CA ALA A 149 -17.68 -3.64 -0.40
C ALA A 149 -16.98 -2.95 0.79
N ARG A 150 -17.50 -1.81 1.24
CA ARG A 150 -16.99 -1.10 2.42
C ARG A 150 -17.15 -1.93 3.70
N THR A 151 -18.27 -2.59 3.90
CA THR A 151 -18.53 -3.48 5.04
C THR A 151 -17.59 -4.67 5.02
N ARG A 152 -17.47 -5.33 3.86
CA ARG A 152 -16.59 -6.49 3.67
C ARG A 152 -15.14 -6.19 4.02
N ILE A 153 -14.57 -5.10 3.49
CA ILE A 153 -13.16 -4.75 3.79
C ILE A 153 -12.96 -4.44 5.27
N PHE A 154 -13.94 -3.82 5.93
CA PHE A 154 -13.87 -3.53 7.36
C PHE A 154 -13.87 -4.81 8.19
N GLU A 155 -14.73 -5.77 7.87
CA GLU A 155 -14.77 -7.08 8.52
C GLU A 155 -13.47 -7.86 8.32
N LEU A 156 -12.93 -7.89 7.10
CA LEU A 156 -11.63 -8.48 6.81
C LEU A 156 -10.50 -7.86 7.64
N SER A 157 -10.53 -6.55 7.85
CA SER A 157 -9.51 -5.87 8.67
C SER A 157 -9.56 -6.27 10.14
N ARG A 158 -10.73 -6.64 10.67
CA ARG A 158 -10.91 -7.07 12.06
C ARG A 158 -10.53 -8.53 12.28
N SER A 159 -10.84 -9.40 11.33
CA SER A 159 -10.49 -10.83 11.41
C SER A 159 -8.98 -11.07 11.42
N THR A 160 -8.21 -10.19 10.78
CA THR A 160 -6.75 -10.26 10.76
C THR A 160 -6.06 -9.82 12.05
N ASP A 161 -6.78 -9.20 12.99
CA ASP A 161 -6.24 -8.84 14.31
C ASP A 161 -6.08 -10.03 15.26
N CYS A 162 -6.87 -11.09 15.11
CA CYS A 162 -6.77 -12.29 15.95
C CYS A 162 -5.51 -13.12 15.65
N ASP A 163 -4.95 -13.04 14.44
CA ASP A 163 -3.81 -13.87 14.01
C ASP A 163 -2.44 -13.19 14.21
N LEU A 164 -2.41 -11.96 14.73
CA LEU A 164 -1.17 -11.18 14.91
C LEU A 164 -0.64 -11.21 16.36
N VAL A 165 -1.19 -12.06 17.22
CA VAL A 165 -0.70 -12.27 18.59
C VAL A 165 0.24 -13.47 18.58
N TYR A 166 1.42 -13.30 18.00
CA TYR A 166 2.63 -14.10 18.30
C TYR A 166 3.87 -13.32 17.87
#